data_3a29a04825fa25e52497b0215acf4dea
#
_entry.id   3a29a04825fa25e52497b0215acf4dea
#
_cell.length_a   1.000
_cell.length_b   1.000
_cell.length_c   1.000
_cell.angle_alpha   90.00
_cell.angle_beta   90.00
_cell.angle_gamma   90.00
#
_symmetry.space_group_name_H-M   'P 1'
#
loop_
_entity.id
_entity.type
_entity.pdbx_description
1 polymer ?
#
loop_
_entity_poly.entity_id
_entity_poly.type
_entity_poly.pdbx_seq_one_letter_code
_entity_poly.pdbx_strand_id
1 'polypeptide(L)'
;MKDLLNKQVFLLDIEGVICESIDKEISLPFVQKFISALKSNNIRIAIVTNISRNPKAIVLEKLRSMDILIKSDELYTSGSTTIQIIKETYDDPKCFVISEWGLKKDLEDAGIYVSNDDADIVVVGANRNLTYRELNHAMRLVLNGAELICSGTTQFFKGTHHSDTGYFLGESAIAQAISHATGKSIRYIGKPYPEIFNKVLSDFNITPDQAVMIGDNITSDIRGANSLGITSILTTNDLNIDINSIPDSDKPSYSIQNIDELYHELF
;
A
#
# COMPACT_ATOMS: atom_id res chain seq x y z
N MET A 1 22.73 -7.12 12.58
CA MET A 1 21.30 -6.70 12.59
C MET A 1 20.65 -6.54 13.97
N LYS A 2 21.31 -6.96 15.10
CA LYS A 2 20.71 -6.86 16.46
C LYS A 2 20.36 -5.44 16.93
N ASP A 3 20.97 -4.42 16.35
CA ASP A 3 20.60 -3.02 16.54
C ASP A 3 19.16 -2.69 16.11
N LEU A 4 18.57 -3.48 15.23
CA LEU A 4 17.18 -3.34 14.81
C LEU A 4 16.18 -3.57 15.96
N LEU A 5 16.56 -4.33 17.00
CA LEU A 5 15.73 -4.53 18.20
C LEU A 5 15.58 -3.24 19.04
N ASN A 6 16.35 -2.19 18.76
CA ASN A 6 16.19 -0.87 19.36
C ASN A 6 15.16 0.00 18.63
N LYS A 7 14.63 -0.46 17.49
CA LYS A 7 13.58 0.22 16.74
C LYS A 7 12.20 0.03 17.41
N GLN A 8 11.32 0.97 17.21
CA GLN A 8 10.00 0.96 17.88
C GLN A 8 8.91 0.28 17.09
N VAL A 9 9.01 0.31 15.74
CA VAL A 9 7.97 -0.23 14.85
C VAL A 9 8.62 -0.91 13.66
N PHE A 10 8.09 -2.10 13.32
CA PHE A 10 8.38 -2.78 12.07
C PHE A 10 7.17 -2.66 11.13
N LEU A 11 7.40 -2.07 9.96
CA LEU A 11 6.45 -2.01 8.86
C LEU A 11 6.69 -3.23 7.98
N LEU A 12 5.66 -4.03 7.73
CA LEU A 12 5.73 -5.25 6.94
C LEU A 12 4.85 -5.10 5.70
N ASP A 13 5.39 -5.36 4.51
CA ASP A 13 4.52 -5.59 3.36
C ASP A 13 3.79 -6.93 3.50
N ILE A 14 2.78 -7.18 2.68
CA ILE A 14 2.01 -8.43 2.69
C ILE A 14 2.61 -9.43 1.72
N GLU A 15 2.57 -9.14 0.41
CA GLU A 15 3.03 -10.09 -0.62
C GLU A 15 4.56 -10.12 -0.65
N GLY A 16 5.15 -11.31 -0.70
CA GLY A 16 6.60 -11.50 -0.62
C GLY A 16 7.22 -11.36 0.78
N VAL A 17 6.43 -10.97 1.81
CA VAL A 17 6.90 -10.84 3.21
C VAL A 17 6.05 -11.71 4.15
N ILE A 18 4.74 -11.54 4.14
CA ILE A 18 3.81 -12.29 4.98
C ILE A 18 3.28 -13.53 4.27
N CYS A 19 2.97 -13.40 2.99
CA CYS A 19 2.49 -14.49 2.14
C CYS A 19 3.00 -14.29 0.70
N GLU A 20 2.91 -15.33 -0.14
CA GLU A 20 3.22 -15.18 -1.57
C GLU A 20 2.18 -14.31 -2.28
N SER A 21 0.93 -14.49 -1.94
CA SER A 21 -0.20 -13.71 -2.41
C SER A 21 -1.33 -13.77 -1.39
N ILE A 22 -1.94 -12.63 -1.14
CA ILE A 22 -3.08 -12.53 -0.21
C ILE A 22 -4.29 -13.36 -0.66
N ASP A 23 -4.41 -13.65 -1.95
CA ASP A 23 -5.52 -14.45 -2.48
C ASP A 23 -5.34 -15.96 -2.25
N LYS A 24 -4.11 -16.42 -2.01
CA LYS A 24 -3.84 -17.83 -1.65
C LYS A 24 -4.11 -18.15 -0.19
N GLU A 25 -4.10 -17.15 0.67
CA GLU A 25 -4.31 -17.27 2.13
C GLU A 25 -3.37 -18.28 2.80
N ILE A 26 -2.11 -18.30 2.35
CA ILE A 26 -1.05 -19.17 2.90
C ILE A 26 0.11 -18.29 3.35
N SER A 27 0.36 -18.24 4.67
CA SER A 27 1.48 -17.49 5.24
C SER A 27 2.84 -18.11 4.87
N LEU A 28 3.83 -17.27 4.69
CA LEU A 28 5.21 -17.71 4.56
C LEU A 28 5.72 -18.27 5.91
N PRO A 29 6.73 -19.16 5.87
CA PRO A 29 7.31 -19.73 7.08
C PRO A 29 7.80 -18.66 8.06
N PHE A 30 7.74 -18.94 9.35
CA PHE A 30 8.24 -18.11 10.45
C PHE A 30 7.55 -16.76 10.67
N VAL A 31 6.70 -16.28 9.79
CA VAL A 31 6.05 -14.95 9.92
C VAL A 31 5.31 -14.79 11.25
N GLN A 32 4.52 -15.78 11.65
CA GLN A 32 3.78 -15.76 12.93
C GLN A 32 4.73 -15.72 14.13
N LYS A 33 5.82 -16.50 14.09
CA LYS A 33 6.85 -16.51 15.13
C LYS A 33 7.56 -15.16 15.21
N PHE A 34 7.91 -14.59 14.06
CA PHE A 34 8.57 -13.30 13.97
C PHE A 34 7.70 -12.18 14.55
N ILE A 35 6.43 -12.09 14.16
CA ILE A 35 5.47 -11.12 14.70
C ILE A 35 5.33 -11.29 16.22
N SER A 36 5.21 -12.52 16.69
CA SER A 36 5.09 -12.81 18.13
C SER A 36 6.35 -12.42 18.90
N ALA A 37 7.53 -12.66 18.33
CA ALA A 37 8.81 -12.29 18.94
C ALA A 37 8.97 -10.76 19.01
N LEU A 38 8.63 -10.02 17.96
CA LEU A 38 8.61 -8.55 17.97
C LEU A 38 7.70 -8.03 19.10
N LYS A 39 6.45 -8.50 19.16
CA LYS A 39 5.49 -8.08 20.19
C LYS A 39 5.96 -8.43 21.62
N SER A 40 6.60 -9.59 21.81
CA SER A 40 7.17 -9.99 23.11
C SER A 40 8.35 -9.12 23.55
N ASN A 41 9.04 -8.47 22.61
CA ASN A 41 10.10 -7.51 22.85
C ASN A 41 9.60 -6.05 22.88
N ASN A 42 8.28 -5.83 23.01
CA ASN A 42 7.63 -4.52 23.01
C ASN A 42 7.84 -3.72 21.70
N ILE A 43 8.15 -4.38 20.61
CA ILE A 43 8.26 -3.76 19.29
C ILE A 43 6.89 -3.85 18.62
N ARG A 44 6.34 -2.70 18.22
CA ARG A 44 5.06 -2.62 17.53
C ARG A 44 5.21 -3.02 16.07
N ILE A 45 4.11 -3.38 15.43
CA ILE A 45 4.08 -3.72 14.01
C ILE A 45 3.03 -2.88 13.29
N ALA A 46 3.27 -2.61 12.01
CA ALA A 46 2.29 -2.07 11.08
C ALA A 46 2.38 -2.86 9.78
N ILE A 47 1.27 -3.35 9.27
CA ILE A 47 1.23 -3.96 7.93
C ILE A 47 0.89 -2.87 6.94
N VAL A 48 1.75 -2.68 5.92
CA VAL A 48 1.67 -1.56 4.97
C VAL A 48 1.67 -2.11 3.55
N THR A 49 0.54 -2.02 2.86
CA THR A 49 0.35 -2.64 1.54
C THR A 49 -0.30 -1.71 0.53
N ASN A 50 0.02 -1.90 -0.76
CA ASN A 50 -0.62 -1.18 -1.88
C ASN A 50 -1.98 -1.78 -2.29
N ILE A 51 -2.54 -2.71 -1.54
CA ILE A 51 -3.86 -3.26 -1.81
C ILE A 51 -4.92 -2.16 -1.65
N SER A 52 -5.69 -1.90 -2.72
CA SER A 52 -6.84 -0.98 -2.71
C SER A 52 -8.13 -1.62 -3.27
N ARG A 53 -8.01 -2.75 -3.97
CA ARG A 53 -9.16 -3.44 -4.58
C ARG A 53 -10.07 -4.13 -3.57
N ASN A 54 -9.51 -4.62 -2.47
CA ASN A 54 -10.25 -5.28 -1.41
C ASN A 54 -10.51 -4.28 -0.26
N PRO A 55 -11.69 -4.28 0.35
CA PRO A 55 -11.92 -3.54 1.57
C PRO A 55 -10.92 -3.94 2.67
N LYS A 56 -10.54 -2.99 3.51
CA LYS A 56 -9.64 -3.22 4.64
C LYS A 56 -10.10 -4.39 5.52
N ALA A 57 -11.41 -4.51 5.77
CA ALA A 57 -11.99 -5.59 6.58
C ALA A 57 -11.70 -6.98 5.99
N ILE A 58 -11.82 -7.12 4.65
CA ILE A 58 -11.52 -8.37 3.94
C ILE A 58 -10.03 -8.72 4.00
N VAL A 59 -9.15 -7.73 3.83
CA VAL A 59 -7.70 -7.95 3.97
C VAL A 59 -7.37 -8.44 5.39
N LEU A 60 -7.98 -7.83 6.41
CA LEU A 60 -7.80 -8.23 7.80
C LEU A 60 -8.31 -9.66 8.07
N GLU A 61 -9.44 -10.05 7.48
CA GLU A 61 -9.99 -11.40 7.58
C GLU A 61 -9.06 -12.44 6.95
N LYS A 62 -8.53 -12.15 5.76
CA LYS A 62 -7.55 -13.01 5.08
C LYS A 62 -6.24 -13.15 5.88
N LEU A 63 -5.77 -12.10 6.52
CA LEU A 63 -4.60 -12.19 7.42
C LEU A 63 -4.91 -13.08 8.63
N ARG A 64 -6.11 -12.98 9.19
CA ARG A 64 -6.54 -13.82 10.31
C ARG A 64 -6.68 -15.31 9.93
N SER A 65 -7.16 -15.61 8.72
CA SER A 65 -7.23 -16.99 8.22
C SER A 65 -5.85 -17.65 8.11
N MET A 66 -4.78 -16.84 7.97
CA MET A 66 -3.38 -17.26 7.98
C MET A 66 -2.73 -17.23 9.38
N ASP A 67 -3.53 -17.10 10.45
CA ASP A 67 -3.09 -16.92 11.83
C ASP A 67 -2.22 -15.66 12.07
N ILE A 68 -2.29 -14.66 11.19
CA ILE A 68 -1.63 -13.37 11.36
C ILE A 68 -2.54 -12.47 12.21
N LEU A 69 -2.34 -12.55 13.54
CA LEU A 69 -3.19 -11.87 14.50
C LEU A 69 -2.73 -10.41 14.70
N ILE A 70 -3.37 -9.52 13.95
CA ILE A 70 -3.19 -8.07 14.06
C ILE A 70 -4.50 -7.37 14.36
N LYS A 71 -4.41 -6.15 14.89
CA LYS A 71 -5.55 -5.26 15.08
C LYS A 71 -5.81 -4.47 13.79
N SER A 72 -7.01 -3.90 13.68
CA SER A 72 -7.38 -3.08 12.53
C SER A 72 -6.52 -1.81 12.41
N ASP A 73 -6.09 -1.24 13.53
CA ASP A 73 -5.22 -0.07 13.58
C ASP A 73 -3.73 -0.38 13.28
N GLU A 74 -3.37 -1.67 13.20
CA GLU A 74 -2.05 -2.13 12.74
C GLU A 74 -2.01 -2.40 11.22
N LEU A 75 -3.15 -2.27 10.48
CA LEU A 75 -3.23 -2.50 9.04
C LEU A 75 -3.43 -1.20 8.27
N TYR A 76 -2.53 -0.91 7.36
CA TYR A 76 -2.53 0.24 6.45
C TYR A 76 -2.56 -0.27 5.01
N THR A 77 -3.75 -0.34 4.41
CA THR A 77 -3.89 -0.54 2.97
C THR A 77 -3.85 0.83 2.27
N SER A 78 -3.41 0.89 1.03
CA SER A 78 -3.45 2.15 0.29
C SER A 78 -4.89 2.69 0.16
N GLY A 79 -5.89 1.81 0.05
CA GLY A 79 -7.30 2.18 0.08
C GLY A 79 -7.72 2.83 1.40
N SER A 80 -7.48 2.16 2.54
CA SER A 80 -7.85 2.70 3.85
C SER A 80 -7.10 3.98 4.22
N THR A 81 -5.84 4.08 3.79
CA THR A 81 -5.04 5.29 4.00
C THR A 81 -5.56 6.46 3.17
N THR A 82 -6.01 6.22 1.93
CA THR A 82 -6.67 7.23 1.09
C THR A 82 -7.88 7.82 1.81
N ILE A 83 -8.72 6.95 2.41
CA ILE A 83 -9.91 7.39 3.15
C ILE A 83 -9.55 8.24 4.37
N GLN A 84 -8.56 7.81 5.15
CA GLN A 84 -8.10 8.55 6.32
C GLN A 84 -7.57 9.94 5.93
N ILE A 85 -6.74 10.02 4.90
CA ILE A 85 -6.19 11.28 4.40
C ILE A 85 -7.32 12.21 3.90
N ILE A 86 -8.31 11.68 3.19
CA ILE A 86 -9.44 12.48 2.74
C ILE A 86 -10.18 13.07 3.95
N LYS A 87 -10.50 12.26 4.96
CA LYS A 87 -11.21 12.72 6.18
C LYS A 87 -10.41 13.73 7.01
N GLU A 88 -9.09 13.62 7.01
CA GLU A 88 -8.22 14.52 7.77
C GLU A 88 -7.94 15.85 7.03
N THR A 89 -8.03 15.82 5.69
CA THR A 89 -7.65 16.97 4.85
C THR A 89 -8.83 17.82 4.44
N TYR A 90 -10.01 17.22 4.24
CA TYR A 90 -11.17 17.89 3.67
C TYR A 90 -12.37 17.83 4.61
N ASP A 91 -13.19 18.89 4.59
CA ASP A 91 -14.42 19.00 5.33
C ASP A 91 -15.60 18.58 4.42
N ASP A 92 -16.19 17.41 4.73
CA ASP A 92 -17.34 16.81 4.03
C ASP A 92 -17.24 16.79 2.47
N PRO A 93 -16.13 16.25 1.90
CA PRO A 93 -15.90 16.30 0.46
C PRO A 93 -16.77 15.31 -0.30
N LYS A 94 -17.16 15.70 -1.52
CA LYS A 94 -17.79 14.82 -2.49
C LYS A 94 -16.71 14.11 -3.31
N CYS A 95 -16.77 12.80 -3.39
CA CYS A 95 -15.82 11.99 -4.14
C CYS A 95 -16.46 11.32 -5.35
N PHE A 96 -15.87 11.50 -6.54
CA PHE A 96 -16.13 10.62 -7.67
C PHE A 96 -15.09 9.51 -7.68
N VAL A 97 -15.52 8.24 -7.77
CA VAL A 97 -14.64 7.09 -7.54
C VAL A 97 -14.57 6.21 -8.78
N ILE A 98 -13.38 6.10 -9.36
CA ILE A 98 -13.04 5.06 -10.34
C ILE A 98 -12.39 3.93 -9.59
N SER A 99 -13.11 2.89 -9.26
CA SER A 99 -12.53 1.66 -8.69
C SER A 99 -13.49 0.49 -8.84
N GLU A 100 -12.98 -0.71 -8.61
CA GLU A 100 -13.84 -1.85 -8.27
C GLU A 100 -14.51 -1.58 -6.90
N TRP A 101 -15.33 -2.50 -6.43
CA TRP A 101 -16.23 -2.26 -5.29
C TRP A 101 -15.53 -1.92 -3.97
N GLY A 102 -14.28 -2.40 -3.75
CA GLY A 102 -13.61 -2.32 -2.44
C GLY A 102 -13.41 -0.89 -1.94
N LEU A 103 -12.68 -0.08 -2.70
CA LEU A 103 -12.38 1.30 -2.31
C LEU A 103 -13.66 2.15 -2.22
N LYS A 104 -14.60 1.96 -3.15
CA LYS A 104 -15.89 2.66 -3.11
C LYS A 104 -16.67 2.32 -1.85
N LYS A 105 -16.77 1.02 -1.52
CA LYS A 105 -17.44 0.57 -0.30
C LYS A 105 -16.79 1.13 0.96
N ASP A 106 -15.47 1.09 1.05
CA ASP A 106 -14.75 1.61 2.22
C ASP A 106 -14.95 3.13 2.39
N LEU A 107 -15.06 3.90 1.29
CA LEU A 107 -15.41 5.33 1.32
C LEU A 107 -16.83 5.55 1.87
N GLU A 108 -17.81 4.81 1.35
CA GLU A 108 -19.20 4.88 1.79
C GLU A 108 -19.35 4.46 3.26
N ASP A 109 -18.71 3.37 3.68
CA ASP A 109 -18.71 2.89 5.08
C ASP A 109 -18.04 3.90 6.03
N ALA A 110 -17.09 4.69 5.54
CA ALA A 110 -16.47 5.78 6.29
C ALA A 110 -17.31 7.07 6.35
N GLY A 111 -18.48 7.08 5.70
CA GLY A 111 -19.39 8.23 5.64
C GLY A 111 -18.98 9.31 4.64
N ILE A 112 -18.05 9.02 3.71
CA ILE A 112 -17.69 9.95 2.64
C ILE A 112 -18.72 9.84 1.53
N TYR A 113 -19.23 11.00 1.08
CA TYR A 113 -20.25 11.04 0.04
C TYR A 113 -19.65 10.71 -1.34
N VAL A 114 -20.11 9.62 -1.93
CA VAL A 114 -19.73 9.22 -3.29
C VAL A 114 -20.77 9.75 -4.27
N SER A 115 -20.35 10.68 -5.13
CA SER A 115 -21.19 11.35 -6.13
C SER A 115 -20.89 10.83 -7.53
N ASN A 116 -21.92 10.79 -8.38
CA ASN A 116 -21.77 10.48 -9.81
C ASN A 116 -21.83 11.72 -10.71
N ASP A 117 -22.16 12.88 -10.17
CA ASP A 117 -22.43 14.08 -10.96
C ASP A 117 -21.37 15.18 -10.77
N ASP A 118 -21.12 15.56 -9.51
CA ASP A 118 -20.15 16.58 -9.11
C ASP A 118 -19.21 16.03 -8.03
N ALA A 119 -17.99 16.49 -8.01
CA ALA A 119 -17.05 16.05 -6.99
C ALA A 119 -15.94 17.09 -6.74
N ASP A 120 -15.51 17.17 -5.50
CA ASP A 120 -14.33 17.93 -5.07
C ASP A 120 -13.05 17.13 -5.28
N ILE A 121 -13.19 15.80 -5.27
CA ILE A 121 -12.07 14.84 -5.39
C ILE A 121 -12.45 13.73 -6.36
N VAL A 122 -11.56 13.44 -7.31
CA VAL A 122 -11.58 12.21 -8.13
C VAL A 122 -10.61 11.21 -7.52
N VAL A 123 -11.14 10.09 -7.02
CA VAL A 123 -10.34 9.00 -6.42
C VAL A 123 -10.22 7.85 -7.40
N VAL A 124 -8.98 7.48 -7.74
CA VAL A 124 -8.70 6.40 -8.70
C VAL A 124 -8.11 5.20 -7.98
N GLY A 125 -8.79 4.06 -8.07
CA GLY A 125 -8.32 2.73 -7.73
C GLY A 125 -8.33 1.81 -8.95
N ALA A 126 -7.90 0.57 -8.79
CA ALA A 126 -7.94 -0.42 -9.86
C ALA A 126 -9.38 -0.70 -10.31
N ASN A 127 -9.62 -0.69 -11.63
CA ASN A 127 -10.95 -0.93 -12.20
C ASN A 127 -10.86 -1.61 -13.57
N ARG A 128 -11.12 -2.93 -13.59
CA ARG A 128 -11.17 -3.72 -14.83
C ARG A 128 -12.44 -3.48 -15.67
N ASN A 129 -13.45 -2.84 -15.08
CA ASN A 129 -14.73 -2.50 -15.74
C ASN A 129 -14.79 -1.03 -16.17
N LEU A 130 -13.66 -0.31 -16.16
CA LEU A 130 -13.61 1.11 -16.50
C LEU A 130 -14.20 1.36 -17.89
N THR A 131 -15.18 2.25 -17.95
CA THR A 131 -15.74 2.72 -19.21
C THR A 131 -15.10 4.01 -19.66
N TYR A 132 -15.07 4.21 -20.99
CA TYR A 132 -14.62 5.49 -21.58
C TYR A 132 -15.48 6.67 -21.10
N ARG A 133 -16.76 6.43 -20.79
CA ARG A 133 -17.67 7.44 -20.24
C ARG A 133 -17.22 7.90 -18.83
N GLU A 134 -16.88 6.96 -17.95
CA GLU A 134 -16.39 7.28 -16.59
C GLU A 134 -15.06 8.01 -16.63
N LEU A 135 -14.13 7.57 -17.51
CA LEU A 135 -12.83 8.22 -17.67
C LEU A 135 -12.99 9.68 -18.13
N ASN A 136 -13.87 9.93 -19.14
CA ASN A 136 -14.16 11.29 -19.60
C ASN A 136 -14.88 12.14 -18.55
N HIS A 137 -15.73 11.52 -17.71
CA HIS A 137 -16.39 12.24 -16.64
C HIS A 137 -15.38 12.67 -15.57
N ALA A 138 -14.52 11.77 -15.11
CA ALA A 138 -13.42 12.08 -14.20
C ALA A 138 -12.51 13.20 -14.73
N MET A 139 -12.11 13.12 -16.00
CA MET A 139 -11.32 14.17 -16.65
C MET A 139 -12.03 15.53 -16.56
N ARG A 140 -13.33 15.60 -16.84
CA ARG A 140 -14.10 16.86 -16.76
C ARG A 140 -14.19 17.39 -15.34
N LEU A 141 -14.37 16.53 -14.34
CA LEU A 141 -14.36 16.94 -12.92
C LEU A 141 -13.01 17.57 -12.55
N VAL A 142 -11.90 16.94 -12.95
CA VAL A 142 -10.54 17.44 -12.69
C VAL A 142 -10.27 18.76 -13.43
N LEU A 143 -10.76 18.92 -14.66
CA LEU A 143 -10.70 20.22 -15.39
C LEU A 143 -11.50 21.32 -14.69
N ASN A 144 -12.61 20.95 -14.02
CA ASN A 144 -13.45 21.87 -13.25
C ASN A 144 -12.92 22.14 -11.83
N GLY A 145 -11.77 21.58 -11.46
CA GLY A 145 -11.08 21.89 -10.21
C GLY A 145 -11.05 20.79 -9.17
N ALA A 146 -11.65 19.63 -9.44
CA ALA A 146 -11.53 18.48 -8.53
C ALA A 146 -10.07 18.04 -8.40
N GLU A 147 -9.65 17.68 -7.18
CA GLU A 147 -8.33 17.10 -6.93
C GLU A 147 -8.27 15.66 -7.46
N LEU A 148 -7.13 15.25 -8.00
CA LEU A 148 -6.92 13.89 -8.51
C LEU A 148 -6.06 13.09 -7.51
N ILE A 149 -6.69 12.14 -6.82
CA ILE A 149 -6.03 11.22 -5.88
C ILE A 149 -5.98 9.83 -6.49
N CYS A 150 -4.81 9.18 -6.44
CA CYS A 150 -4.62 7.80 -6.83
C CYS A 150 -4.28 6.94 -5.59
N SER A 151 -5.11 5.95 -5.31
CA SER A 151 -4.96 5.09 -4.12
C SER A 151 -3.79 4.12 -4.20
N GLY A 152 -3.17 3.94 -5.35
CA GLY A 152 -2.04 3.03 -5.54
C GLY A 152 -1.12 3.47 -6.65
N THR A 153 -0.11 2.67 -6.94
CA THR A 153 0.97 3.00 -7.90
C THR A 153 1.14 1.97 -9.01
N THR A 154 0.25 0.99 -9.08
CA THR A 154 0.32 -0.08 -10.06
C THR A 154 0.04 0.44 -11.46
N GLN A 155 0.98 0.23 -12.37
CA GLN A 155 0.83 0.62 -13.78
C GLN A 155 -0.01 -0.40 -14.55
N PHE A 156 0.28 -1.68 -14.36
CA PHE A 156 -0.48 -2.80 -14.92
C PHE A 156 -0.34 -4.01 -14.00
N PHE A 157 -1.30 -4.91 -14.08
CA PHE A 157 -1.27 -6.18 -13.34
C PHE A 157 -1.76 -7.32 -14.21
N LYS A 158 -1.28 -8.54 -13.93
CA LYS A 158 -1.77 -9.76 -14.56
C LYS A 158 -2.98 -10.28 -13.79
N GLY A 159 -4.03 -10.66 -14.50
CA GLY A 159 -5.24 -11.16 -13.87
C GLY A 159 -6.21 -11.79 -14.86
N THR A 160 -7.37 -12.17 -14.33
CA THR A 160 -8.49 -12.67 -15.11
C THR A 160 -9.72 -11.82 -14.79
N HIS A 161 -10.46 -11.44 -15.83
CA HIS A 161 -11.72 -10.73 -15.71
C HIS A 161 -12.73 -11.32 -16.71
N HIS A 162 -13.83 -11.86 -16.19
CA HIS A 162 -14.73 -12.75 -16.99
C HIS A 162 -13.93 -13.87 -17.67
N SER A 163 -13.95 -13.94 -19.00
CA SER A 163 -13.20 -14.93 -19.79
C SER A 163 -11.86 -14.43 -20.32
N ASP A 164 -11.52 -13.15 -20.07
CA ASP A 164 -10.28 -12.53 -20.52
C ASP A 164 -9.19 -12.72 -19.47
N THR A 165 -8.06 -13.31 -19.86
CA THR A 165 -6.88 -13.49 -19.00
C THR A 165 -5.67 -12.81 -19.64
N GLY A 166 -5.09 -11.85 -18.94
CA GLY A 166 -3.97 -11.09 -19.49
C GLY A 166 -3.53 -9.96 -18.57
N TYR A 167 -3.03 -8.89 -19.19
CA TYR A 167 -2.60 -7.68 -18.47
C TYR A 167 -3.70 -6.63 -18.51
N PHE A 168 -3.99 -6.05 -17.36
CA PHE A 168 -4.95 -4.97 -17.17
C PHE A 168 -4.25 -3.71 -16.69
N LEU A 169 -4.80 -2.54 -17.06
CA LEU A 169 -4.30 -1.27 -16.56
C LEU A 169 -4.52 -1.17 -15.05
N GLY A 170 -3.46 -0.80 -14.34
CA GLY A 170 -3.54 -0.47 -12.92
C GLY A 170 -4.04 0.97 -12.71
N GLU A 171 -4.31 1.29 -11.46
CA GLU A 171 -4.83 2.60 -11.05
C GLU A 171 -3.93 3.76 -11.43
N SER A 172 -2.61 3.56 -11.38
CA SER A 172 -1.66 4.60 -11.78
C SER A 172 -1.77 4.96 -13.27
N ALA A 173 -1.92 3.97 -14.15
CA ALA A 173 -2.09 4.21 -15.58
C ALA A 173 -3.40 4.95 -15.88
N ILE A 174 -4.48 4.62 -15.17
CA ILE A 174 -5.78 5.30 -15.29
C ILE A 174 -5.65 6.76 -14.83
N ALA A 175 -5.06 7.00 -13.65
CA ALA A 175 -4.84 8.34 -13.13
C ALA A 175 -3.92 9.17 -14.03
N GLN A 176 -2.86 8.57 -14.60
CA GLN A 176 -1.96 9.21 -15.55
C GLN A 176 -2.68 9.64 -16.83
N ALA A 177 -3.64 8.87 -17.34
CA ALA A 177 -4.43 9.28 -18.50
C ALA A 177 -5.23 10.55 -18.21
N ILE A 178 -5.84 10.67 -17.03
CA ILE A 178 -6.57 11.87 -16.58
C ILE A 178 -5.60 13.04 -16.40
N SER A 179 -4.49 12.82 -15.70
CA SER A 179 -3.45 13.83 -15.45
C SER A 179 -2.87 14.38 -16.74
N HIS A 180 -2.52 13.50 -17.69
CA HIS A 180 -1.99 13.90 -18.99
C HIS A 180 -2.99 14.76 -19.77
N ALA A 181 -4.26 14.37 -19.79
CA ALA A 181 -5.31 15.10 -20.50
C ALA A 181 -5.65 16.45 -19.87
N THR A 182 -5.48 16.61 -18.57
CA THR A 182 -5.86 17.81 -17.82
C THR A 182 -4.69 18.72 -17.45
N GLY A 183 -3.46 18.22 -17.53
CA GLY A 183 -2.26 18.90 -17.03
C GLY A 183 -2.20 19.03 -15.50
N LYS A 184 -3.08 18.35 -14.77
CA LYS A 184 -3.14 18.38 -13.29
C LYS A 184 -2.28 17.29 -12.68
N SER A 185 -1.66 17.59 -11.53
CA SER A 185 -0.88 16.63 -10.76
C SER A 185 -1.75 15.55 -10.11
N ILE A 186 -1.16 14.40 -9.87
CA ILE A 186 -1.78 13.30 -9.11
C ILE A 186 -1.19 13.32 -7.71
N ARG A 187 -2.05 13.20 -6.69
CA ARG A 187 -1.64 12.87 -5.33
C ARG A 187 -1.69 11.35 -5.16
N TYR A 188 -0.52 10.72 -5.08
CA TYR A 188 -0.41 9.28 -4.86
C TYR A 188 -0.37 8.96 -3.36
N ILE A 189 -1.10 7.93 -2.93
CA ILE A 189 -1.17 7.54 -1.51
C ILE A 189 -0.33 6.29 -1.22
N GLY A 190 -0.30 5.33 -2.14
CA GLY A 190 0.44 4.07 -1.95
C GLY A 190 1.97 4.20 -2.03
N LYS A 191 2.69 3.20 -1.52
CA LYS A 191 4.15 3.09 -1.65
C LYS A 191 4.59 3.19 -3.12
N PRO A 192 5.67 3.89 -3.48
CA PRO A 192 6.72 4.47 -2.64
C PRO A 192 6.45 5.90 -2.14
N TYR A 193 5.29 6.46 -2.38
CA TYR A 193 4.97 7.83 -1.99
C TYR A 193 4.86 7.97 -0.47
N PRO A 194 5.21 9.17 0.08
CA PRO A 194 5.38 9.34 1.51
C PRO A 194 4.09 9.24 2.33
N GLU A 195 2.94 9.44 1.72
CA GLU A 195 1.65 9.56 2.42
C GLU A 195 1.36 8.36 3.33
N ILE A 196 1.48 7.13 2.81
CA ILE A 196 1.16 5.93 3.59
C ILE A 196 2.16 5.72 4.73
N PHE A 197 3.46 6.00 4.51
CA PHE A 197 4.48 5.91 5.54
C PHE A 197 4.28 6.98 6.62
N ASN A 198 4.07 8.25 6.21
CA ASN A 198 3.83 9.36 7.13
C ASN A 198 2.60 9.12 8.00
N LYS A 199 1.55 8.50 7.43
CA LYS A 199 0.37 8.11 8.20
C LYS A 199 0.73 7.13 9.31
N VAL A 200 1.51 6.08 9.00
CA VAL A 200 1.99 5.13 10.01
C VAL A 200 2.85 5.84 11.07
N LEU A 201 3.84 6.63 10.65
CA LEU A 201 4.72 7.34 11.58
C LEU A 201 3.93 8.26 12.53
N SER A 202 2.95 8.98 12.00
CA SER A 202 2.08 9.86 12.77
C SER A 202 1.21 9.08 13.78
N ASP A 203 0.53 8.02 13.33
CA ASP A 203 -0.36 7.23 14.20
C ASP A 203 0.40 6.52 15.32
N PHE A 204 1.65 6.12 15.05
CA PHE A 204 2.52 5.51 16.06
C PHE A 204 3.31 6.54 16.88
N ASN A 205 3.22 7.84 16.53
CA ASN A 205 3.95 8.94 17.15
C ASN A 205 5.46 8.66 17.23
N ILE A 206 6.08 8.35 16.09
CA ILE A 206 7.50 8.02 15.93
C ILE A 206 8.15 8.81 14.80
N THR A 207 9.47 8.89 14.85
CA THR A 207 10.32 9.43 13.77
C THR A 207 10.77 8.31 12.82
N PRO A 208 11.14 8.63 11.56
CA PRO A 208 11.55 7.63 10.58
C PRO A 208 12.68 6.71 11.03
N ASP A 209 13.66 7.25 11.76
CA ASP A 209 14.80 6.51 12.29
C ASP A 209 14.43 5.45 13.35
N GLN A 210 13.23 5.54 13.90
CA GLN A 210 12.66 4.56 14.86
C GLN A 210 11.90 3.42 14.18
N ALA A 211 11.76 3.46 12.86
CA ALA A 211 11.03 2.49 12.08
C ALA A 211 11.95 1.60 11.22
N VAL A 212 11.44 0.41 10.89
CA VAL A 212 12.03 -0.50 9.90
C VAL A 212 10.95 -0.87 8.89
N MET A 213 11.25 -0.82 7.60
CA MET A 213 10.38 -1.36 6.54
C MET A 213 10.96 -2.67 6.02
N ILE A 214 10.16 -3.72 6.01
CA ILE A 214 10.48 -5.00 5.38
C ILE A 214 9.57 -5.17 4.17
N GLY A 215 10.16 -5.33 2.98
CA GLY A 215 9.45 -5.49 1.73
C GLY A 215 10.25 -6.32 0.72
N ASP A 216 9.60 -6.78 -0.33
CA ASP A 216 10.20 -7.53 -1.42
C ASP A 216 10.41 -6.67 -2.69
N ASN A 217 9.80 -5.49 -2.73
CA ASN A 217 9.80 -4.64 -3.90
C ASN A 217 10.70 -3.40 -3.72
N ILE A 218 11.78 -3.36 -4.51
CA ILE A 218 12.77 -2.27 -4.47
C ILE A 218 12.12 -0.91 -4.78
N THR A 219 11.20 -0.86 -5.74
CA THR A 219 10.64 0.40 -6.23
C THR A 219 9.50 0.95 -5.37
N SER A 220 8.83 0.12 -4.60
CA SER A 220 7.75 0.54 -3.70
C SER A 220 8.20 0.62 -2.24
N ASP A 221 8.74 -0.47 -1.70
CA ASP A 221 9.03 -0.60 -0.29
C ASP A 221 10.35 0.07 0.09
N ILE A 222 11.42 -0.34 -0.61
CA ILE A 222 12.79 0.08 -0.28
C ILE A 222 12.99 1.56 -0.62
N ARG A 223 12.67 1.96 -1.86
CA ARG A 223 12.75 3.37 -2.28
C ARG A 223 11.86 4.27 -1.41
N GLY A 224 10.63 3.83 -1.13
CA GLY A 224 9.70 4.60 -0.28
C GLY A 224 10.26 4.80 1.13
N ALA A 225 10.73 3.75 1.78
CA ALA A 225 11.35 3.81 3.10
C ALA A 225 12.61 4.69 3.11
N ASN A 226 13.52 4.47 2.15
CA ASN A 226 14.78 5.22 2.03
C ASN A 226 14.53 6.72 1.85
N SER A 227 13.54 7.10 1.05
CA SER A 227 13.20 8.51 0.79
C SER A 227 12.83 9.29 2.05
N LEU A 228 12.41 8.59 3.10
CA LEU A 228 12.03 9.16 4.39
C LEU A 228 13.08 8.93 5.49
N GLY A 229 14.15 8.19 5.22
CA GLY A 229 15.14 7.80 6.23
C GLY A 229 14.71 6.65 7.14
N ILE A 230 13.71 5.87 6.73
CA ILE A 230 13.31 4.62 7.39
C ILE A 230 14.33 3.54 7.02
N THR A 231 14.81 2.78 8.00
CA THR A 231 15.67 1.61 7.75
C THR A 231 14.93 0.58 6.91
N SER A 232 15.51 0.16 5.79
CA SER A 232 14.87 -0.75 4.85
C SER A 232 15.53 -2.13 4.82
N ILE A 233 14.72 -3.18 4.74
CA ILE A 233 15.14 -4.58 4.62
C ILE A 233 14.47 -5.17 3.40
N LEU A 234 15.26 -5.63 2.43
CA LEU A 234 14.78 -6.32 1.24
C LEU A 234 14.71 -7.82 1.50
N THR A 235 13.53 -8.44 1.31
CA THR A 235 13.39 -9.89 1.20
C THR A 235 13.58 -10.30 -0.25
N THR A 236 14.54 -11.18 -0.54
CA THR A 236 14.84 -11.59 -1.91
C THR A 236 14.04 -12.82 -2.36
N ASN A 237 13.50 -13.59 -1.42
CA ASN A 237 12.68 -14.79 -1.69
C ASN A 237 13.37 -15.73 -2.70
N ASP A 238 14.66 -16.01 -2.49
CA ASP A 238 15.51 -16.83 -3.35
C ASP A 238 15.77 -16.27 -4.77
N LEU A 239 15.34 -15.04 -5.06
CA LEU A 239 15.72 -14.33 -6.27
C LEU A 239 17.18 -13.88 -6.18
N ASN A 240 17.94 -14.14 -7.21
CA ASN A 240 19.32 -13.66 -7.30
C ASN A 240 19.34 -12.19 -7.74
N ILE A 241 19.20 -11.28 -6.78
CA ILE A 241 19.22 -9.84 -7.02
C ILE A 241 20.64 -9.32 -6.83
N ASP A 242 21.22 -8.74 -7.87
CA ASP A 242 22.50 -8.03 -7.76
C ASP A 242 22.30 -6.67 -7.08
N ILE A 243 22.48 -6.63 -5.76
CA ILE A 243 22.37 -5.42 -4.93
C ILE A 243 23.32 -4.30 -5.42
N ASN A 244 24.45 -4.64 -6.03
CA ASN A 244 25.41 -3.65 -6.52
C ASN A 244 24.91 -2.93 -7.78
N SER A 245 24.00 -3.53 -8.53
CA SER A 245 23.39 -2.90 -9.71
C SER A 245 22.25 -1.92 -9.35
N ILE A 246 21.78 -1.93 -8.11
CA ILE A 246 20.70 -1.05 -7.64
C ILE A 246 21.25 0.37 -7.43
N PRO A 247 20.55 1.42 -7.92
CA PRO A 247 20.92 2.82 -7.62
C PRO A 247 21.03 3.08 -6.11
N ASP A 248 21.97 3.91 -5.70
CA ASP A 248 22.23 4.15 -4.27
C ASP A 248 21.01 4.62 -3.47
N SER A 249 20.13 5.39 -4.09
CA SER A 249 18.86 5.82 -3.48
C SER A 249 17.89 4.67 -3.15
N ASP A 250 18.02 3.57 -3.87
CA ASP A 250 17.13 2.41 -3.84
C ASP A 250 17.76 1.20 -3.16
N LYS A 251 19.04 1.32 -2.73
CA LYS A 251 19.73 0.23 -2.02
C LYS A 251 19.11 -0.01 -0.66
N PRO A 252 18.76 -1.26 -0.32
CA PRO A 252 18.27 -1.58 1.02
C PRO A 252 19.37 -1.40 2.06
N SER A 253 19.00 -1.04 3.29
CA SER A 253 19.93 -1.02 4.43
C SER A 253 20.45 -2.42 4.77
N TYR A 254 19.58 -3.42 4.59
CA TYR A 254 19.87 -4.85 4.75
C TYR A 254 19.15 -5.66 3.68
N SER A 255 19.72 -6.84 3.34
CA SER A 255 19.09 -7.81 2.44
C SER A 255 19.10 -9.17 3.12
N ILE A 256 17.98 -9.88 3.03
CA ILE A 256 17.74 -11.21 3.60
C ILE A 256 17.05 -12.08 2.56
N GLN A 257 17.15 -13.39 2.70
CA GLN A 257 16.38 -14.30 1.86
C GLN A 257 14.88 -14.21 2.17
N ASN A 258 14.52 -14.31 3.46
CA ASN A 258 13.14 -14.34 3.93
C ASN A 258 13.05 -14.00 5.43
N ILE A 259 11.85 -14.02 5.98
CA ILE A 259 11.59 -13.73 7.40
C ILE A 259 12.22 -14.77 8.34
N ASP A 260 12.41 -16.01 7.92
CA ASP A 260 13.08 -17.04 8.70
C ASP A 260 14.53 -16.64 9.02
N GLU A 261 15.29 -16.21 8.01
CA GLU A 261 16.66 -15.71 8.20
C GLU A 261 16.66 -14.53 9.18
N LEU A 262 15.77 -13.53 8.98
CA LEU A 262 15.71 -12.38 9.85
C LEU A 262 15.36 -12.76 11.30
N TYR A 263 14.46 -13.73 11.50
CA TYR A 263 14.10 -14.24 12.82
C TYR A 263 15.33 -14.77 13.54
N HIS A 264 16.12 -15.63 12.89
CA HIS A 264 17.32 -16.23 13.49
C HIS A 264 18.49 -15.23 13.69
N GLU A 265 18.53 -14.15 12.92
CA GLU A 265 19.51 -13.08 13.10
C GLU A 265 19.19 -12.18 14.31
N LEU A 266 17.91 -12.01 14.63
CA LEU A 266 17.47 -11.09 15.69
C LEU A 266 17.28 -11.80 17.03
N PHE A 267 16.71 -13.00 17.01
CA PHE A 267 16.29 -13.76 18.20
C PHE A 267 17.05 -15.07 18.36
#